data_70a0d4a910c19dad37d636cdc6abe7ce
#
_entry.id   70a0d4a910c19dad37d636cdc6abe7ce
#
_cell.length_a   1.000
_cell.length_b   1.000
_cell.length_c   1.000
_cell.angle_alpha   90.00
_cell.angle_beta   90.00
_cell.angle_gamma   90.00
#
_symmetry.space_group_name_H-M   'P 1'
#
loop_
_entity.id
_entity.type
_entity.pdbx_description
1 polymer ?
#
loop_
_entity_poly.entity_id
_entity_poly.type
_entity_poly.pdbx_seq_one_letter_code
_entity_poly.pdbx_strand_id
1 'polypeptide(L)'
;MLWDTHMHSQFSGDSHTPQEDMIAAARQKNLKGICFTDHLDIDYPDEPETFLLDLPNYVSSVDAMQEKYKEVLPVRLGIELGLQPHLAGIHADILSQYPFDFVIGSSHVMHGVDPYYPAYWENHTEEEGYREYFESILENIAAFDGFDVYGHIDYVVRYGPNKNASYSYQKYAGIIDEILKALIIKGKGIEINTGGFKYGLGHPNPTEDIIKRYHELGGEIITIGADAHQPEHVAFDFEKVPSILKEAGFTHYTVFRNRKPEFIPIP
;
A
#
# COMPACT_ATOMS: atom_id res chain seq x y z
N MET A 1 -6.52 -11.20 16.20
CA MET A 1 -7.25 -10.93 14.93
C MET A 1 -6.87 -9.54 14.46
N LEU A 2 -6.47 -9.41 13.18
CA LEU A 2 -5.99 -8.17 12.57
C LEU A 2 -7.02 -7.62 11.58
N TRP A 3 -6.81 -6.39 11.12
CA TRP A 3 -7.44 -5.84 9.94
C TRP A 3 -6.54 -6.07 8.74
N ASP A 4 -7.13 -6.29 7.57
CA ASP A 4 -6.46 -6.20 6.27
C ASP A 4 -6.90 -4.90 5.61
N THR A 5 -5.98 -3.96 5.49
CA THR A 5 -6.30 -2.61 5.01
C THR A 5 -5.82 -2.33 3.59
N HIS A 6 -5.37 -3.37 2.87
CA HIS A 6 -4.95 -3.23 1.48
C HIS A 6 -5.41 -4.44 0.67
N MET A 7 -6.50 -4.27 -0.08
CA MET A 7 -7.03 -5.30 -0.97
C MET A 7 -7.81 -4.69 -2.12
N HIS A 8 -7.84 -5.43 -3.22
CA HIS A 8 -8.43 -5.06 -4.49
C HIS A 8 -9.64 -5.92 -4.81
N SER A 9 -10.51 -5.41 -5.66
CA SER A 9 -11.72 -6.09 -6.11
C SER A 9 -11.88 -5.97 -7.63
N GLN A 10 -13.03 -6.38 -8.15
CA GLN A 10 -13.35 -6.22 -9.57
C GLN A 10 -13.32 -4.78 -10.11
N PHE A 11 -13.07 -3.79 -9.24
CA PHE A 11 -12.91 -2.40 -9.64
C PHE A 11 -11.47 -2.03 -10.01
N SER A 12 -10.48 -2.80 -9.58
CA SER A 12 -9.08 -2.66 -10.01
C SER A 12 -8.85 -3.33 -11.36
N GLY A 13 -8.04 -2.71 -12.22
CA GLY A 13 -7.78 -3.21 -13.57
C GLY A 13 -7.12 -4.60 -13.64
N ASP A 14 -6.48 -5.03 -12.58
CA ASP A 14 -5.76 -6.30 -12.45
C ASP A 14 -6.45 -7.31 -11.50
N SER A 15 -7.70 -7.04 -11.11
CA SER A 15 -8.51 -7.97 -10.33
C SER A 15 -9.90 -8.16 -10.95
N HIS A 16 -10.38 -9.40 -10.95
CA HIS A 16 -11.74 -9.76 -11.38
C HIS A 16 -12.59 -10.29 -10.22
N THR A 17 -12.07 -10.21 -8.99
CA THR A 17 -12.69 -10.82 -7.81
C THR A 17 -13.82 -9.94 -7.27
N PRO A 18 -15.05 -10.43 -7.18
CA PRO A 18 -16.14 -9.69 -6.54
C PRO A 18 -15.82 -9.32 -5.09
N GLN A 19 -16.23 -8.13 -4.67
CA GLN A 19 -16.07 -7.68 -3.26
C GLN A 19 -16.63 -8.69 -2.26
N GLU A 20 -17.74 -9.38 -2.59
CA GLU A 20 -18.33 -10.38 -1.71
C GLU A 20 -17.42 -11.59 -1.48
N ASP A 21 -16.66 -12.00 -2.49
CA ASP A 21 -15.74 -13.13 -2.38
C ASP A 21 -14.53 -12.76 -1.50
N MET A 22 -14.04 -11.53 -1.61
CA MET A 22 -13.00 -10.99 -0.73
C MET A 22 -13.50 -10.92 0.72
N ILE A 23 -14.73 -10.45 0.94
CA ILE A 23 -15.37 -10.41 2.27
C ILE A 23 -15.54 -11.84 2.83
N ALA A 24 -15.95 -12.79 2.00
CA ALA A 24 -16.11 -14.19 2.43
C ALA A 24 -14.77 -14.79 2.88
N ALA A 25 -13.68 -14.53 2.15
CA ALA A 25 -12.33 -14.94 2.53
C ALA A 25 -11.87 -14.29 3.84
N ALA A 26 -12.09 -12.98 4.01
CA ALA A 26 -11.77 -12.25 5.22
C ALA A 26 -12.47 -12.83 6.46
N ARG A 27 -13.74 -13.20 6.32
CA ARG A 27 -14.52 -13.85 7.37
C ARG A 27 -13.99 -15.25 7.70
N GLN A 28 -13.65 -16.05 6.70
CA GLN A 28 -13.07 -17.39 6.90
C GLN A 28 -11.73 -17.31 7.66
N LYS A 29 -10.94 -16.26 7.40
CA LYS A 29 -9.68 -15.99 8.10
C LYS A 29 -9.85 -15.26 9.43
N ASN A 30 -11.10 -15.01 9.88
CA ASN A 30 -11.44 -14.35 11.14
C ASN A 30 -10.80 -12.97 11.29
N LEU A 31 -10.76 -12.16 10.24
CA LEU A 31 -10.29 -10.78 10.33
C LEU A 31 -11.22 -9.92 11.19
N LYS A 32 -10.70 -8.87 11.81
CA LYS A 32 -11.48 -7.88 12.55
C LYS A 32 -12.25 -6.93 11.65
N GLY A 33 -11.75 -6.70 10.44
CA GLY A 33 -12.32 -5.84 9.44
C GLY A 33 -11.39 -5.75 8.24
N ILE A 34 -11.87 -5.11 7.20
CA ILE A 34 -11.16 -4.92 5.93
C ILE A 34 -11.33 -3.50 5.42
N CYS A 35 -10.42 -3.08 4.54
CA CYS A 35 -10.56 -1.88 3.73
C CYS A 35 -10.32 -2.24 2.27
N PHE A 36 -11.27 -1.96 1.40
CA PHE A 36 -11.03 -1.98 -0.05
C PHE A 36 -10.22 -0.76 -0.42
N THR A 37 -9.19 -0.96 -1.23
CA THR A 37 -8.26 0.07 -1.69
C THR A 37 -7.95 -0.15 -3.16
N ASP A 38 -9.00 -0.23 -3.99
CA ASP A 38 -8.86 -0.46 -5.42
C ASP A 38 -8.00 0.63 -6.06
N HIS A 39 -7.26 0.25 -7.12
CA HIS A 39 -6.30 1.10 -7.82
C HIS A 39 -6.93 2.30 -8.50
N LEU A 40 -6.26 3.44 -8.38
CA LEU A 40 -6.42 4.57 -9.28
C LEU A 40 -5.05 5.05 -9.73
N ASP A 41 -4.58 4.56 -10.86
CA ASP A 41 -3.33 4.98 -11.51
C ASP A 41 -3.66 5.76 -12.79
N ILE A 42 -3.67 7.08 -12.67
CA ILE A 42 -3.92 8.00 -13.79
C ILE A 42 -2.62 8.13 -14.60
N ASP A 43 -2.74 8.28 -15.91
CA ASP A 43 -1.62 8.35 -16.84
C ASP A 43 -0.68 7.11 -16.76
N TYR A 44 -1.29 5.93 -16.57
CA TYR A 44 -0.54 4.68 -16.59
C TYR A 44 0.03 4.44 -18.01
N PRO A 45 1.33 4.12 -18.14
CA PRO A 45 1.98 4.01 -19.43
C PRO A 45 1.39 2.87 -20.27
N ASP A 46 1.31 3.08 -21.60
CA ASP A 46 0.84 2.14 -22.62
C ASP A 46 -0.64 1.71 -22.50
N GLU A 47 -1.22 1.68 -21.31
CA GLU A 47 -2.60 1.26 -21.03
C GLU A 47 -3.33 2.25 -20.11
N PRO A 48 -3.53 3.51 -20.53
CA PRO A 48 -3.98 4.60 -19.64
C PRO A 48 -5.37 4.41 -19.04
N GLU A 49 -6.19 3.51 -19.60
CA GLU A 49 -7.55 3.25 -19.09
C GLU A 49 -7.63 2.04 -18.15
N THR A 50 -6.60 1.18 -18.12
CA THR A 50 -6.63 -0.10 -17.37
C THR A 50 -6.81 0.10 -15.89
N PHE A 51 -6.14 1.10 -15.30
CA PHE A 51 -6.18 1.37 -13.86
C PHE A 51 -7.00 2.63 -13.50
N LEU A 52 -7.89 3.08 -14.40
CA LEU A 52 -8.86 4.12 -14.07
C LEU A 52 -10.03 3.53 -13.27
N LEU A 53 -10.23 4.06 -12.08
CA LEU A 53 -11.31 3.62 -11.19
C LEU A 53 -12.62 4.34 -11.54
N ASP A 54 -13.69 3.57 -11.77
CA ASP A 54 -15.06 4.11 -11.81
C ASP A 54 -15.51 4.50 -10.40
N LEU A 55 -15.07 5.68 -9.96
CA LEU A 55 -15.27 6.18 -8.59
C LEU A 55 -16.73 6.17 -8.13
N PRO A 56 -17.73 6.67 -8.92
CA PRO A 56 -19.12 6.65 -8.49
C PRO A 56 -19.65 5.24 -8.21
N ASN A 57 -19.36 4.30 -9.10
CA ASN A 57 -19.81 2.90 -8.95
C ASN A 57 -19.02 2.18 -7.84
N TYR A 58 -17.72 2.43 -7.72
CA TYR A 58 -16.89 1.89 -6.66
C TYR A 58 -17.39 2.29 -5.27
N VAL A 59 -17.55 3.59 -5.03
CA VAL A 59 -18.02 4.11 -3.75
C VAL A 59 -19.39 3.57 -3.40
N SER A 60 -20.34 3.61 -4.36
CA SER A 60 -21.69 3.06 -4.17
C SER A 60 -21.67 1.57 -3.84
N SER A 61 -20.78 0.80 -4.47
CA SER A 61 -20.64 -0.63 -4.22
C SER A 61 -20.08 -0.92 -2.82
N VAL A 62 -19.03 -0.20 -2.41
CA VAL A 62 -18.47 -0.36 -1.04
C VAL A 62 -19.48 0.06 0.01
N ASP A 63 -20.23 1.14 -0.18
CA ASP A 63 -21.32 1.55 0.72
C ASP A 63 -22.37 0.45 0.90
N ALA A 64 -22.74 -0.21 -0.21
CA ALA A 64 -23.64 -1.35 -0.16
C ALA A 64 -23.06 -2.54 0.64
N MET A 65 -21.77 -2.81 0.49
CA MET A 65 -21.06 -3.84 1.27
C MET A 65 -20.98 -3.45 2.75
N GLN A 66 -20.70 -2.20 3.07
CA GLN A 66 -20.69 -1.70 4.44
C GLN A 66 -22.05 -1.95 5.12
N GLU A 67 -23.16 -1.57 4.48
CA GLU A 67 -24.50 -1.79 5.05
C GLU A 67 -24.83 -3.28 5.16
N LYS A 68 -24.54 -4.07 4.14
CA LYS A 68 -24.83 -5.52 4.11
C LYS A 68 -24.10 -6.30 5.19
N TYR A 69 -22.85 -5.94 5.48
CA TYR A 69 -21.99 -6.68 6.40
C TYR A 69 -21.73 -6.01 7.74
N LYS A 70 -22.39 -4.89 8.04
CA LYS A 70 -22.15 -4.06 9.24
C LYS A 70 -22.16 -4.82 10.58
N GLU A 71 -22.99 -5.85 10.71
CA GLU A 71 -23.09 -6.66 11.93
C GLU A 71 -22.15 -7.87 11.95
N VAL A 72 -21.41 -8.09 10.85
CA VAL A 72 -20.63 -9.32 10.64
C VAL A 72 -19.14 -9.05 10.50
N LEU A 73 -18.79 -8.06 9.69
CA LEU A 73 -17.42 -7.66 9.40
C LEU A 73 -17.41 -6.18 9.03
N PRO A 74 -16.73 -5.31 9.77
CA PRO A 74 -16.53 -3.93 9.37
C PRO A 74 -15.78 -3.84 8.04
N VAL A 75 -16.36 -3.13 7.07
CA VAL A 75 -15.78 -2.80 5.78
C VAL A 75 -15.48 -1.31 5.76
N ARG A 76 -14.34 -0.90 5.21
CA ARG A 76 -13.96 0.50 5.02
C ARG A 76 -13.84 0.81 3.53
N LEU A 77 -14.13 2.06 3.20
CA LEU A 77 -13.92 2.63 1.87
C LEU A 77 -12.52 3.27 1.84
N GLY A 78 -11.62 2.69 1.10
CA GLY A 78 -10.29 3.24 0.85
C GLY A 78 -10.03 3.41 -0.64
N ILE A 79 -8.81 3.79 -0.96
CA ILE A 79 -8.30 3.90 -2.33
C ILE A 79 -6.77 3.78 -2.30
N GLU A 80 -6.19 3.12 -3.30
CA GLU A 80 -4.76 3.19 -3.58
C GLU A 80 -4.52 4.09 -4.78
N LEU A 81 -3.80 5.19 -4.54
CA LEU A 81 -3.44 6.17 -5.56
C LEU A 81 -2.05 5.88 -6.09
N GLY A 82 -1.92 5.64 -7.38
CA GLY A 82 -0.65 5.67 -8.09
C GLY A 82 -0.15 7.10 -8.20
N LEU A 83 0.84 7.45 -7.37
CA LEU A 83 1.33 8.80 -7.28
C LEU A 83 2.31 9.13 -8.40
N GLN A 84 2.11 10.29 -9.01
CA GLN A 84 3.04 10.94 -9.91
C GLN A 84 2.99 12.45 -9.62
N PRO A 85 4.13 13.19 -9.61
CA PRO A 85 4.14 14.58 -9.14
C PRO A 85 3.15 15.51 -9.84
N HIS A 86 2.95 15.32 -11.15
CA HIS A 86 2.05 16.13 -11.95
C HIS A 86 0.54 15.90 -11.66
N LEU A 87 0.20 14.78 -11.00
CA LEU A 87 -1.18 14.41 -10.67
C LEU A 87 -1.66 14.97 -9.33
N ALA A 88 -0.81 15.66 -8.57
CA ALA A 88 -1.11 16.15 -7.22
C ALA A 88 -2.45 16.92 -7.13
N GLY A 89 -2.72 17.81 -8.09
CA GLY A 89 -3.97 18.56 -8.13
C GLY A 89 -5.20 17.70 -8.40
N ILE A 90 -5.07 16.74 -9.31
CA ILE A 90 -6.14 15.81 -9.67
C ILE A 90 -6.50 14.92 -8.48
N HIS A 91 -5.48 14.37 -7.80
CA HIS A 91 -5.69 13.56 -6.60
C HIS A 91 -6.36 14.36 -5.47
N ALA A 92 -5.95 15.63 -5.25
CA ALA A 92 -6.57 16.49 -4.25
C ALA A 92 -8.06 16.73 -4.57
N ASP A 93 -8.39 16.98 -5.83
CA ASP A 93 -9.78 17.19 -6.28
C ASP A 93 -10.62 15.93 -6.06
N ILE A 94 -10.11 14.75 -6.39
CA ILE A 94 -10.79 13.47 -6.17
C ILE A 94 -11.05 13.24 -4.68
N LEU A 95 -10.04 13.40 -3.83
CA LEU A 95 -10.18 13.19 -2.39
C LEU A 95 -11.14 14.18 -1.73
N SER A 96 -11.36 15.35 -2.33
CA SER A 96 -12.35 16.32 -1.85
C SER A 96 -13.80 15.93 -2.16
N GLN A 97 -14.02 15.08 -3.17
CA GLN A 97 -15.33 14.71 -3.67
C GLN A 97 -15.91 13.44 -3.05
N TYR A 98 -15.04 12.53 -2.54
CA TYR A 98 -15.46 11.21 -2.05
C TYR A 98 -15.06 11.01 -0.60
N PRO A 99 -15.91 10.36 0.22
CA PRO A 99 -15.72 10.23 1.67
C PRO A 99 -14.84 9.02 2.03
N PHE A 100 -13.61 8.95 1.52
CA PHE A 100 -12.72 7.85 1.84
C PHE A 100 -12.40 7.78 3.34
N ASP A 101 -12.40 6.56 3.88
CA ASP A 101 -11.90 6.27 5.22
C ASP A 101 -10.37 6.26 5.25
N PHE A 102 -9.74 5.79 4.17
CA PHE A 102 -8.31 5.53 4.10
C PHE A 102 -7.76 5.73 2.68
N VAL A 103 -6.56 6.29 2.58
CA VAL A 103 -5.87 6.52 1.31
C VAL A 103 -4.43 6.06 1.40
N ILE A 104 -4.07 5.11 0.55
CA ILE A 104 -2.70 4.69 0.31
C ILE A 104 -2.16 5.53 -0.86
N GLY A 105 -0.95 6.05 -0.71
CA GLY A 105 -0.17 6.61 -1.81
C GLY A 105 0.94 5.64 -2.19
N SER A 106 1.04 5.26 -3.44
CA SER A 106 2.00 4.27 -3.92
C SER A 106 2.76 4.77 -5.15
N SER A 107 3.99 4.32 -5.32
CA SER A 107 4.76 4.53 -6.56
C SER A 107 4.69 3.26 -7.40
N HIS A 108 3.88 3.28 -8.47
CA HIS A 108 3.83 2.22 -9.48
C HIS A 108 4.56 2.65 -10.74
N VAL A 109 4.45 3.92 -11.10
CA VAL A 109 5.04 4.51 -12.30
C VAL A 109 6.08 5.56 -11.90
N MET A 110 7.27 5.45 -12.47
CA MET A 110 8.38 6.39 -12.30
C MET A 110 8.72 6.99 -13.65
N HIS A 111 8.66 8.33 -13.76
CA HIS A 111 9.02 9.03 -15.00
C HIS A 111 8.37 8.42 -16.26
N GLY A 112 7.12 7.95 -16.14
CA GLY A 112 6.36 7.35 -17.24
C GLY A 112 6.66 5.88 -17.53
N VAL A 113 7.35 5.15 -16.64
CA VAL A 113 7.65 3.72 -16.78
C VAL A 113 7.30 2.97 -15.48
N ASP A 114 6.69 1.78 -15.61
CA ASP A 114 6.48 0.87 -14.48
C ASP A 114 7.64 -0.14 -14.42
N PRO A 115 8.33 -0.30 -13.27
CA PRO A 115 9.40 -1.29 -13.08
C PRO A 115 8.93 -2.75 -13.20
N TYR A 116 7.63 -2.99 -13.22
CA TYR A 116 7.05 -4.30 -13.55
C TYR A 116 7.50 -4.79 -14.93
N TYR A 117 7.65 -3.87 -15.90
CA TYR A 117 8.02 -4.23 -17.28
C TYR A 117 9.52 -4.40 -17.44
N PRO A 118 9.99 -5.48 -18.12
CA PRO A 118 11.41 -5.73 -18.36
C PRO A 118 12.15 -4.57 -19.04
N ALA A 119 11.45 -3.78 -19.86
CA ALA A 119 12.02 -2.62 -20.57
C ALA A 119 12.65 -1.59 -19.63
N TYR A 120 12.14 -1.43 -18.41
CA TYR A 120 12.76 -0.57 -17.41
C TYR A 120 14.19 -1.02 -17.08
N TRP A 121 14.40 -2.33 -16.94
CA TRP A 121 15.68 -2.92 -16.54
C TRP A 121 16.72 -3.02 -17.67
N GLU A 122 16.30 -2.84 -18.93
CA GLU A 122 17.23 -2.85 -20.07
C GLU A 122 18.21 -1.68 -20.05
N ASN A 123 17.84 -0.55 -19.43
CA ASN A 123 18.61 0.68 -19.38
C ASN A 123 19.15 1.03 -18.00
N HIS A 124 18.89 0.20 -16.98
CA HIS A 124 19.31 0.42 -15.61
C HIS A 124 20.04 -0.81 -15.07
N THR A 125 21.12 -0.59 -14.35
CA THR A 125 21.59 -1.59 -13.40
C THR A 125 20.55 -1.71 -12.27
N GLU A 126 20.49 -2.85 -11.60
CA GLU A 126 19.56 -3.06 -10.47
C GLU A 126 19.73 -1.98 -9.39
N GLU A 127 20.96 -1.55 -9.12
CA GLU A 127 21.26 -0.51 -8.15
C GLU A 127 20.73 0.87 -8.57
N GLU A 128 20.90 1.24 -9.83
CA GLU A 128 20.37 2.48 -10.38
C GLU A 128 18.84 2.48 -10.37
N GLY A 129 18.21 1.38 -10.81
CA GLY A 129 16.76 1.26 -10.84
C GLY A 129 16.13 1.32 -9.45
N TYR A 130 16.72 0.67 -8.45
CA TYR A 130 16.21 0.78 -7.07
C TYR A 130 16.38 2.19 -6.51
N ARG A 131 17.51 2.85 -6.80
CA ARG A 131 17.76 4.23 -6.35
C ARG A 131 16.77 5.20 -6.98
N GLU A 132 16.57 5.13 -8.29
CA GLU A 132 15.63 5.98 -9.02
C GLU A 132 14.19 5.81 -8.48
N TYR A 133 13.80 4.57 -8.17
CA TYR A 133 12.51 4.30 -7.53
C TYR A 133 12.38 5.02 -6.18
N PHE A 134 13.39 4.94 -5.32
CA PHE A 134 13.36 5.66 -4.03
C PHE A 134 13.38 7.18 -4.21
N GLU A 135 14.08 7.70 -5.21
CA GLU A 135 14.06 9.12 -5.56
C GLU A 135 12.66 9.57 -6.00
N SER A 136 11.96 8.76 -6.80
CA SER A 136 10.57 9.06 -7.20
C SER A 136 9.60 9.11 -6.03
N ILE A 137 9.81 8.32 -4.97
CA ILE A 137 9.02 8.40 -3.74
C ILE A 137 9.16 9.79 -3.09
N LEU A 138 10.38 10.32 -3.00
CA LEU A 138 10.63 11.66 -2.46
C LEU A 138 9.97 12.75 -3.30
N GLU A 139 10.02 12.63 -4.63
CA GLU A 139 9.34 13.56 -5.54
C GLU A 139 7.82 13.54 -5.31
N ASN A 140 7.23 12.35 -5.20
CA ASN A 140 5.82 12.17 -4.93
C ASN A 140 5.40 12.78 -3.58
N ILE A 141 6.17 12.50 -2.50
CA ILE A 141 5.91 13.07 -1.16
C ILE A 141 6.05 14.59 -1.16
N ALA A 142 6.99 15.13 -1.93
CA ALA A 142 7.17 16.58 -2.06
C ALA A 142 5.99 17.26 -2.77
N ALA A 143 5.46 16.60 -3.82
CA ALA A 143 4.37 17.13 -4.64
C ALA A 143 2.99 16.99 -4.00
N PHE A 144 2.75 15.89 -3.26
CA PHE A 144 1.44 15.54 -2.73
C PHE A 144 1.52 14.86 -1.36
N ASP A 145 0.66 15.29 -0.44
CA ASP A 145 0.54 14.71 0.90
C ASP A 145 -0.91 14.40 1.32
N GLY A 146 -1.78 14.25 0.33
CA GLY A 146 -3.19 13.92 0.56
C GLY A 146 -3.45 12.46 0.98
N PHE A 147 -2.46 11.58 0.94
CA PHE A 147 -2.56 10.18 1.41
C PHE A 147 -2.40 10.06 2.94
N ASP A 148 -2.68 8.89 3.51
CA ASP A 148 -2.53 8.60 4.94
C ASP A 148 -1.25 7.80 5.25
N VAL A 149 -0.96 6.81 4.41
CA VAL A 149 0.27 6.01 4.46
C VAL A 149 0.88 5.87 3.08
N TYR A 150 2.20 5.64 3.04
CA TYR A 150 2.87 5.21 1.81
C TYR A 150 2.87 3.68 1.74
N GLY A 151 2.33 3.14 0.65
CA GLY A 151 2.25 1.70 0.39
C GLY A 151 3.63 1.10 0.09
N HIS A 152 3.81 -0.16 0.39
CA HIS A 152 4.92 -1.05 0.00
C HIS A 152 6.20 -0.35 -0.51
N ILE A 153 6.83 0.49 0.33
CA ILE A 153 7.93 1.42 0.00
C ILE A 153 9.05 0.82 -0.87
N ASP A 154 9.34 -0.47 -0.73
CA ASP A 154 10.36 -1.15 -1.53
C ASP A 154 9.76 -2.09 -2.61
N TYR A 155 8.58 -1.73 -3.12
CA TYR A 155 7.86 -2.45 -4.18
C TYR A 155 8.74 -2.85 -5.38
N VAL A 156 9.63 -1.97 -5.81
CA VAL A 156 10.54 -2.19 -6.94
C VAL A 156 11.36 -3.48 -6.82
N VAL A 157 11.63 -3.93 -5.59
CA VAL A 157 12.41 -5.14 -5.31
C VAL A 157 11.71 -6.42 -5.80
N ARG A 158 10.38 -6.38 -5.95
CA ARG A 158 9.59 -7.50 -6.52
C ARG A 158 10.02 -7.81 -7.96
N TYR A 159 10.47 -6.81 -8.71
CA TYR A 159 10.66 -6.85 -10.16
C TYR A 159 12.11 -6.72 -10.61
N GLY A 160 13.02 -6.36 -9.71
CA GLY A 160 14.44 -6.30 -10.03
C GLY A 160 14.99 -7.64 -10.55
N PRO A 161 15.99 -7.62 -11.44
CA PRO A 161 16.52 -8.82 -12.08
C PRO A 161 16.96 -9.93 -11.12
N ASN A 162 17.49 -9.56 -9.96
CA ASN A 162 17.89 -10.49 -8.89
C ASN A 162 17.02 -10.34 -7.63
N LYS A 163 15.94 -9.59 -7.73
CA LYS A 163 15.05 -9.28 -6.60
C LYS A 163 15.84 -8.79 -5.38
N ASN A 164 15.64 -9.41 -4.22
CA ASN A 164 16.29 -9.03 -2.97
C ASN A 164 17.69 -9.63 -2.75
N ALA A 165 18.25 -10.37 -3.72
CA ALA A 165 19.56 -11.02 -3.54
C ALA A 165 20.71 -10.04 -3.24
N SER A 166 20.64 -8.82 -3.77
CA SER A 166 21.61 -7.73 -3.54
C SER A 166 20.98 -6.51 -2.90
N TYR A 167 19.76 -6.64 -2.37
CA TYR A 167 19.01 -5.57 -1.71
C TYR A 167 19.20 -5.64 -0.18
N SER A 168 19.36 -4.49 0.43
CA SER A 168 19.27 -4.33 1.88
C SER A 168 18.99 -2.87 2.23
N TYR A 169 18.35 -2.62 3.37
CA TYR A 169 18.19 -1.27 3.89
C TYR A 169 19.52 -0.51 3.94
N GLN A 170 20.60 -1.14 4.44
CA GLN A 170 21.92 -0.49 4.61
C GLN A 170 22.47 0.05 3.31
N LYS A 171 22.23 -0.62 2.19
CA LYS A 171 22.71 -0.18 0.86
C LYS A 171 22.05 1.13 0.41
N TYR A 172 20.81 1.36 0.81
CA TYR A 172 20.00 2.53 0.43
C TYR A 172 19.61 3.40 1.63
N ALA A 173 20.27 3.22 2.79
CA ALA A 173 19.88 3.84 4.05
C ALA A 173 19.75 5.37 3.99
N GLY A 174 20.62 6.05 3.22
CA GLY A 174 20.55 7.49 3.07
C GLY A 174 19.20 7.96 2.54
N ILE A 175 18.79 7.42 1.38
CA ILE A 175 17.55 7.83 0.73
C ILE A 175 16.32 7.29 1.46
N ILE A 176 16.36 6.06 1.96
CA ILE A 176 15.25 5.48 2.73
C ILE A 176 15.00 6.30 4.02
N ASP A 177 16.05 6.69 4.74
CA ASP A 177 15.92 7.57 5.90
C ASP A 177 15.31 8.93 5.56
N GLU A 178 15.61 9.49 4.39
CA GLU A 178 14.99 10.75 3.90
C GLU A 178 13.50 10.54 3.64
N ILE A 179 13.10 9.45 3.00
CA ILE A 179 11.69 9.08 2.78
C ILE A 179 10.96 8.97 4.13
N LEU A 180 11.49 8.17 5.05
CA LEU A 180 10.86 7.93 6.35
C LEU A 180 10.70 9.24 7.16
N LYS A 181 11.73 10.08 7.18
CA LYS A 181 11.68 11.40 7.84
C LYS A 181 10.66 12.32 7.18
N ALA A 182 10.60 12.35 5.83
CA ALA A 182 9.63 13.16 5.11
C ALA A 182 8.19 12.76 5.46
N LEU A 183 7.91 11.45 5.51
CA LEU A 183 6.60 10.93 5.93
C LEU A 183 6.27 11.31 7.37
N ILE A 184 7.19 11.11 8.30
CA ILE A 184 7.01 11.45 9.73
C ILE A 184 6.73 12.94 9.92
N ILE A 185 7.50 13.81 9.27
CA ILE A 185 7.32 15.28 9.35
C ILE A 185 5.94 15.70 8.85
N LYS A 186 5.43 15.03 7.83
CA LYS A 186 4.07 15.29 7.28
C LYS A 186 2.96 14.58 8.07
N GLY A 187 3.27 13.84 9.13
CA GLY A 187 2.30 13.06 9.90
C GLY A 187 1.72 11.88 9.14
N LYS A 188 2.47 11.33 8.18
CA LYS A 188 2.08 10.18 7.36
C LYS A 188 2.70 8.90 7.88
N GLY A 189 2.00 7.78 7.64
CA GLY A 189 2.47 6.45 8.01
C GLY A 189 3.15 5.69 6.88
N ILE A 190 3.50 4.46 7.21
CA ILE A 190 3.91 3.43 6.26
C ILE A 190 2.98 2.24 6.37
N GLU A 191 3.05 1.37 5.39
CA GLU A 191 2.38 0.08 5.39
C GLU A 191 3.39 -1.04 5.68
N ILE A 192 2.98 -2.10 6.41
CA ILE A 192 3.57 -3.43 6.30
C ILE A 192 2.72 -4.24 5.32
N ASN A 193 3.25 -4.47 4.13
CA ASN A 193 2.57 -5.19 3.04
C ASN A 193 3.10 -6.62 2.94
N THR A 194 2.26 -7.59 3.25
CA THR A 194 2.67 -9.00 3.26
C THR A 194 2.75 -9.62 1.86
N GLY A 195 2.36 -8.89 0.82
CA GLY A 195 2.58 -9.27 -0.57
C GLY A 195 4.03 -9.64 -0.87
N GLY A 196 5.02 -9.04 -0.19
CA GLY A 196 6.42 -9.42 -0.32
C GLY A 196 6.68 -10.91 -0.10
N PHE A 197 6.03 -11.53 0.87
CA PHE A 197 6.10 -12.99 1.07
C PHE A 197 5.48 -13.75 -0.09
N LYS A 198 4.32 -13.30 -0.58
CA LYS A 198 3.63 -13.88 -1.74
C LYS A 198 4.49 -13.86 -3.00
N TYR A 199 5.26 -12.79 -3.21
CA TYR A 199 6.19 -12.65 -4.33
C TYR A 199 7.52 -13.40 -4.12
N GLY A 200 7.67 -14.11 -3.00
CA GLY A 200 8.83 -14.97 -2.71
C GLY A 200 10.08 -14.20 -2.26
N LEU A 201 9.92 -13.00 -1.74
CA LEU A 201 11.03 -12.21 -1.21
C LEU A 201 11.51 -12.71 0.16
N GLY A 202 10.66 -13.42 0.90
CA GLY A 202 10.96 -13.90 2.26
C GLY A 202 10.81 -12.82 3.34
N HIS A 203 10.37 -11.63 2.98
CA HIS A 203 10.10 -10.48 3.85
C HIS A 203 8.88 -9.70 3.37
N PRO A 204 8.25 -8.84 4.21
CA PRO A 204 7.20 -7.93 3.74
C PRO A 204 7.78 -6.79 2.89
N ASN A 205 6.93 -5.98 2.29
CA ASN A 205 7.30 -4.67 1.75
C ASN A 205 6.79 -3.54 2.69
N PRO A 206 7.67 -2.70 3.24
CA PRO A 206 9.13 -2.83 3.17
C PRO A 206 9.70 -3.91 4.11
N THR A 207 11.01 -4.16 3.97
CA THR A 207 11.75 -5.09 4.84
C THR A 207 11.62 -4.72 6.32
N GLU A 208 11.79 -5.71 7.21
CA GLU A 208 11.74 -5.54 8.66
C GLU A 208 12.71 -4.47 9.18
N ASP A 209 13.89 -4.36 8.56
CA ASP A 209 14.89 -3.33 8.91
C ASP A 209 14.35 -1.91 8.67
N ILE A 210 13.60 -1.69 7.58
CA ILE A 210 12.98 -0.40 7.28
C ILE A 210 11.84 -0.11 8.26
N ILE A 211 11.00 -1.10 8.56
CA ILE A 211 9.91 -0.98 9.53
C ILE A 211 10.48 -0.58 10.92
N LYS A 212 11.53 -1.27 11.35
CA LYS A 212 12.23 -0.95 12.60
C LYS A 212 12.82 0.45 12.55
N ARG A 213 13.46 0.82 11.45
CA ARG A 213 14.05 2.15 11.28
C ARG A 213 13.01 3.26 11.33
N TYR A 214 11.84 3.04 10.73
CA TYR A 214 10.72 3.99 10.82
C TYR A 214 10.32 4.26 12.27
N HIS A 215 10.19 3.21 13.08
CA HIS A 215 9.89 3.36 14.51
C HIS A 215 11.02 4.05 15.28
N GLU A 216 12.29 3.71 15.02
CA GLU A 216 13.46 4.37 15.64
C GLU A 216 13.53 5.88 15.34
N LEU A 217 13.04 6.31 14.17
CA LEU A 217 12.95 7.72 13.77
C LEU A 217 11.75 8.45 14.38
N GLY A 218 10.89 7.74 15.14
CA GLY A 218 9.70 8.28 15.79
C GLY A 218 8.40 8.10 14.99
N GLY A 219 8.39 7.24 13.99
CA GLY A 219 7.17 6.88 13.27
C GLY A 219 6.27 5.97 14.11
N GLU A 220 4.97 6.28 14.15
CA GLU A 220 3.99 5.55 14.96
C GLU A 220 2.84 4.96 14.13
N ILE A 221 2.59 5.52 12.95
CA ILE A 221 1.47 5.11 12.07
C ILE A 221 1.94 4.00 11.14
N ILE A 222 1.48 2.76 11.38
CA ILE A 222 1.77 1.63 10.52
C ILE A 222 0.51 0.81 10.28
N THR A 223 0.11 0.63 9.02
CA THR A 223 -1.03 -0.20 8.60
C THR A 223 -0.58 -1.58 8.18
N ILE A 224 -1.52 -2.52 8.06
CA ILE A 224 -1.26 -3.91 7.68
C ILE A 224 -2.07 -4.22 6.43
N GLY A 225 -1.41 -4.61 5.34
CA GLY A 225 -2.06 -4.97 4.09
C GLY A 225 -1.51 -6.26 3.48
N ALA A 226 -2.39 -7.03 2.84
CA ALA A 226 -2.00 -8.22 2.07
C ALA A 226 -1.81 -7.93 0.58
N ASP A 227 -2.32 -6.80 0.10
CA ASP A 227 -2.30 -6.46 -1.32
C ASP A 227 -2.97 -7.58 -2.15
N ALA A 228 -4.15 -7.97 -1.67
CA ALA A 228 -4.87 -9.15 -2.14
C ALA A 228 -5.75 -8.81 -3.34
N HIS A 229 -5.53 -9.48 -4.47
CA HIS A 229 -6.33 -9.36 -5.70
C HIS A 229 -7.25 -10.55 -5.91
N GLN A 230 -7.19 -11.55 -5.04
CA GLN A 230 -8.02 -12.76 -5.06
C GLN A 230 -8.17 -13.33 -3.64
N PRO A 231 -9.22 -14.13 -3.38
CA PRO A 231 -9.59 -14.59 -2.04
C PRO A 231 -8.48 -15.32 -1.28
N GLU A 232 -7.66 -16.08 -1.99
CA GLU A 232 -6.56 -16.86 -1.41
C GLU A 232 -5.48 -15.98 -0.79
N HIS A 233 -5.34 -14.76 -1.31
CA HIS A 233 -4.33 -13.79 -0.89
C HIS A 233 -4.77 -12.89 0.27
N VAL A 234 -6.06 -12.83 0.61
CA VAL A 234 -6.56 -12.07 1.77
C VAL A 234 -5.81 -12.50 3.03
N ALA A 235 -5.27 -11.55 3.79
CA ALA A 235 -4.47 -11.79 4.99
C ALA A 235 -3.35 -12.85 4.77
N PHE A 236 -2.64 -12.77 3.65
CA PHE A 236 -1.54 -13.69 3.35
C PHE A 236 -0.42 -13.54 4.38
N ASP A 237 -0.01 -14.64 5.02
CA ASP A 237 1.07 -14.67 6.04
C ASP A 237 0.89 -13.68 7.22
N PHE A 238 -0.34 -13.26 7.54
CA PHE A 238 -0.63 -12.32 8.63
C PHE A 238 -0.23 -12.84 10.00
N GLU A 239 -0.05 -14.14 10.18
CA GLU A 239 0.46 -14.72 11.43
C GLU A 239 1.89 -14.26 11.75
N LYS A 240 2.66 -13.81 10.77
CA LYS A 240 4.03 -13.28 10.95
C LYS A 240 4.04 -11.83 11.44
N VAL A 241 3.01 -11.04 11.10
CA VAL A 241 2.98 -9.59 11.32
C VAL A 241 3.13 -9.19 12.79
N PRO A 242 2.45 -9.83 13.77
CA PRO A 242 2.59 -9.44 15.17
C PRO A 242 4.02 -9.53 15.70
N SER A 243 4.79 -10.56 15.31
CA SER A 243 6.18 -10.68 15.74
C SER A 243 7.07 -9.61 15.10
N ILE A 244 6.92 -9.40 13.80
CA ILE A 244 7.67 -8.37 13.06
C ILE A 244 7.46 -6.99 13.70
N LEU A 245 6.22 -6.59 13.94
CA LEU A 245 5.91 -5.29 14.52
C LEU A 245 6.44 -5.15 15.96
N LYS A 246 6.30 -6.19 16.79
CA LYS A 246 6.82 -6.19 18.17
C LYS A 246 8.35 -6.11 18.19
N GLU A 247 9.04 -6.83 17.32
CA GLU A 247 10.51 -6.80 17.18
C GLU A 247 10.99 -5.44 16.67
N ALA A 248 10.20 -4.75 15.85
CA ALA A 248 10.45 -3.39 15.43
C ALA A 248 10.18 -2.32 16.51
N GLY A 249 9.52 -2.69 17.63
CA GLY A 249 9.23 -1.82 18.77
C GLY A 249 7.78 -1.33 18.84
N PHE A 250 6.91 -1.69 17.89
CA PHE A 250 5.52 -1.26 17.92
C PHE A 250 4.70 -2.03 18.97
N THR A 251 3.77 -1.32 19.60
CA THR A 251 2.75 -1.89 20.50
C THR A 251 1.35 -1.88 19.88
N HIS A 252 1.16 -1.07 18.86
CA HIS A 252 -0.08 -0.90 18.14
C HIS A 252 0.19 -0.89 16.64
N TYR A 253 -0.82 -1.26 15.86
CA TYR A 253 -0.91 -0.97 14.43
C TYR A 253 -2.08 -0.01 14.20
N THR A 254 -2.18 0.56 13.02
CA THR A 254 -3.15 1.61 12.70
C THR A 254 -4.19 1.13 11.70
N VAL A 255 -5.43 1.51 11.92
CA VAL A 255 -6.48 1.52 10.91
C VAL A 255 -7.06 2.92 10.79
N PHE A 256 -7.68 3.25 9.67
CA PHE A 256 -8.23 4.57 9.46
C PHE A 256 -9.75 4.55 9.37
N ARG A 257 -10.36 5.63 9.86
CA ARG A 257 -11.79 5.91 9.70
C ARG A 257 -11.98 7.40 9.43
N ASN A 258 -12.65 7.75 8.34
CA ASN A 258 -12.78 9.15 7.92
C ASN A 258 -11.43 9.88 7.92
N ARG A 259 -10.38 9.26 7.40
CA ARG A 259 -9.00 9.76 7.35
C ARG A 259 -8.35 10.01 8.72
N LYS A 260 -8.89 9.46 9.80
CA LYS A 260 -8.34 9.58 11.15
C LYS A 260 -7.75 8.25 11.61
N PRO A 261 -6.52 8.24 12.14
CA PRO A 261 -5.89 7.02 12.63
C PRO A 261 -6.56 6.53 13.92
N GLU A 262 -6.82 5.22 13.98
CA GLU A 262 -7.25 4.48 15.17
C GLU A 262 -6.15 3.47 15.50
N PHE A 263 -5.53 3.59 16.68
CA PHE A 263 -4.45 2.70 17.12
C PHE A 263 -5.00 1.46 17.80
N ILE A 264 -4.67 0.30 17.26
CA ILE A 264 -5.17 -1.00 17.74
C ILE A 264 -4.00 -1.80 18.32
N PRO A 265 -4.11 -2.30 19.56
CA PRO A 265 -3.08 -3.14 20.16
C PRO A 265 -2.75 -4.36 19.30
N ILE A 266 -1.45 -4.65 19.14
CA ILE A 266 -0.97 -5.86 18.46
C ILE A 266 -1.30 -7.07 19.34
N PRO A 267 -1.95 -8.11 18.79
CA PRO A 267 -2.35 -9.30 19.56
C PRO A 267 -1.16 -10.11 20.09
#